data_1995a8e8574c10bc44d8e045f8942037
#
_entry.id   1995a8e8574c10bc44d8e045f8942037
#
_cell.length_a   1.000
_cell.length_b   1.000
_cell.length_c   1.000
_cell.angle_alpha   90.00
_cell.angle_beta   90.00
_cell.angle_gamma   90.00
#
_symmetry.space_group_name_H-M   'P 1'
#
loop_
_entity.id
_entity.type
_entity.pdbx_description
1 polymer ?
#
loop_
_entity_poly.entity_id
_entity_poly.type
_entity_poly.pdbx_seq_one_letter_code
_entity_poly.pdbx_strand_id
1 'polypeptide(L)'
;MPGRLGDAVKLRDMESDYGVIPYPKYDEQQDGYYSRIWDALSLMCVPVNCDKTEAVGAVMEAMGSESYKALTPAYFNIALKDKYTRDDISSHMLDIVRSGAYLNFASIYNESIGNPWFCMRNLMQAKSKDFASWYDKNEPVIASKIDSIVSKLEG
;
A
#
# COMPACT_ATOMS: atom_id res chain seq x y z
N MET A 1 12.26 11.94 -0.27
CA MET A 1 10.82 12.27 -0.27
C MET A 1 10.04 10.97 -0.32
N PRO A 2 9.09 10.70 0.58
CA PRO A 2 8.21 9.55 0.43
C PRO A 2 7.29 9.76 -0.78
N GLY A 3 7.12 8.72 -1.59
CA GLY A 3 6.36 8.78 -2.83
C GLY A 3 5.81 7.42 -3.25
N ARG A 4 5.08 7.39 -4.34
CA ARG A 4 4.60 6.18 -4.99
C ARG A 4 5.54 5.79 -6.11
N LEU A 5 5.63 4.50 -6.44
CA LEU A 5 6.44 4.05 -7.58
C LEU A 5 6.07 4.77 -8.89
N GLY A 6 4.77 5.06 -9.10
CA GLY A 6 4.32 5.83 -10.25
C GLY A 6 4.81 7.28 -10.30
N ASP A 7 5.30 7.84 -9.20
CA ASP A 7 5.86 9.19 -9.20
C ASP A 7 7.22 9.26 -9.95
N ALA A 8 7.91 8.11 -10.10
CA ALA A 8 9.12 8.02 -10.92
C ALA A 8 8.89 8.48 -12.37
N VAL A 9 7.68 8.24 -12.91
CA VAL A 9 7.29 8.72 -14.25
C VAL A 9 7.34 10.24 -14.34
N LYS A 10 6.96 10.94 -13.27
CA LYS A 10 6.96 12.41 -13.20
C LYS A 10 8.36 12.99 -13.01
N LEU A 11 9.27 12.18 -12.44
CA LEU A 11 10.64 12.60 -12.17
C LEU A 11 11.61 12.29 -13.31
N ARG A 12 11.14 11.66 -14.40
CA ARG A 12 12.00 11.24 -15.52
C ARG A 12 12.75 12.39 -16.19
N ASP A 13 12.13 13.56 -16.22
CA ASP A 13 12.68 14.76 -16.87
C ASP A 13 13.48 15.63 -15.89
N MET A 14 13.71 15.15 -14.66
CA MET A 14 14.52 15.85 -13.65
C MET A 14 16.00 15.79 -14.04
N GLU A 15 16.67 16.94 -14.05
CA GLU A 15 18.10 17.03 -14.38
C GLU A 15 19.00 16.38 -13.34
N SER A 16 18.64 16.49 -12.07
CA SER A 16 19.38 15.89 -10.97
C SER A 16 19.12 14.39 -10.86
N ASP A 17 20.12 13.62 -10.55
CA ASP A 17 19.97 12.21 -10.27
C ASP A 17 19.22 11.97 -8.95
N TYR A 18 18.42 10.92 -8.92
CA TYR A 18 17.72 10.45 -7.73
C TYR A 18 17.79 8.93 -7.61
N GLY A 19 17.81 8.44 -6.39
CA GLY A 19 17.73 7.02 -6.09
C GLY A 19 16.34 6.65 -5.53
N VAL A 20 16.00 5.39 -5.67
CA VAL A 20 14.82 4.78 -5.02
C VAL A 20 15.31 3.91 -3.87
N ILE A 21 14.73 4.08 -2.70
CA ILE A 21 15.01 3.26 -1.53
C ILE A 21 13.70 2.80 -0.88
N PRO A 22 13.64 1.62 -0.25
CA PRO A 22 12.50 1.20 0.54
C PRO A 22 12.33 2.10 1.77
N TYR A 23 11.15 2.07 2.38
CA TYR A 23 10.98 2.66 3.71
C TYR A 23 11.93 1.98 4.71
N PRO A 24 12.53 2.75 5.64
CA PRO A 24 13.41 2.17 6.65
C PRO A 24 12.63 1.22 7.55
N LYS A 25 13.32 0.24 8.10
CA LYS A 25 12.78 -0.58 9.19
C LYS A 25 12.55 0.30 10.41
N TYR A 26 11.55 -0.07 11.22
CA TYR A 26 11.29 0.56 12.51
C TYR A 26 12.45 0.30 13.49
N ASP A 27 12.90 -0.96 13.55
CA ASP A 27 14.04 -1.41 14.35
C ASP A 27 14.69 -2.67 13.71
N GLU A 28 15.69 -3.20 14.36
CA GLU A 28 16.42 -4.39 13.91
C GLU A 28 15.61 -5.71 14.05
N GLN A 29 14.55 -5.71 14.85
CA GLN A 29 13.69 -6.89 15.04
C GLN A 29 12.69 -7.06 13.90
N GLN A 30 12.45 -6.00 13.14
CA GLN A 30 11.62 -6.08 11.94
C GLN A 30 12.30 -6.97 10.90
N ASP A 31 11.63 -8.05 10.50
CA ASP A 31 12.18 -9.10 9.64
C ASP A 31 12.45 -8.65 8.19
N GLY A 32 11.69 -7.67 7.66
CA GLY A 32 11.83 -7.20 6.28
C GLY A 32 11.56 -5.72 6.08
N TYR A 33 11.75 -5.27 4.84
CA TYR A 33 11.32 -3.95 4.40
C TYR A 33 9.89 -4.05 3.89
N TYR A 34 8.98 -3.20 4.39
CA TYR A 34 7.58 -3.21 4.03
C TYR A 34 7.19 -1.95 3.26
N SER A 35 6.41 -2.15 2.21
CA SER A 35 5.89 -1.08 1.37
C SER A 35 4.37 -1.19 1.30
N ARG A 36 3.69 -0.20 1.86
CA ARG A 36 2.22 -0.19 1.87
C ARG A 36 1.66 -0.01 0.46
N ILE A 37 0.74 -0.86 0.08
CA ILE A 37 -0.09 -0.65 -1.11
C ILE A 37 -1.06 0.51 -0.82
N TRP A 38 -1.21 1.41 -1.80
CA TRP A 38 -2.13 2.54 -1.70
C TRP A 38 -3.58 2.05 -1.61
N ASP A 39 -4.36 2.65 -0.70
CA ASP A 39 -5.75 2.28 -0.45
C ASP A 39 -6.74 2.74 -1.56
N ALA A 40 -6.39 3.75 -2.34
CA ALA A 40 -7.14 4.18 -3.52
C ALA A 40 -6.77 3.35 -4.76
N LEU A 41 -6.90 2.02 -4.66
CA LEU A 41 -6.70 1.09 -5.76
C LEU A 41 -8.05 0.70 -6.39
N SER A 42 -8.02 0.35 -7.67
CA SER A 42 -9.20 -0.21 -8.35
C SER A 42 -9.41 -1.65 -7.90
N LEU A 43 -10.64 -1.98 -7.55
CA LEU A 43 -11.06 -3.33 -7.18
C LEU A 43 -12.03 -3.87 -8.23
N MET A 44 -11.94 -5.18 -8.48
CA MET A 44 -12.95 -5.89 -9.23
C MET A 44 -13.96 -6.49 -8.26
N CYS A 45 -15.24 -6.25 -8.51
CA CYS A 45 -16.33 -6.77 -7.69
C CYS A 45 -17.27 -7.62 -8.54
N VAL A 46 -17.70 -8.74 -7.99
CA VAL A 46 -18.74 -9.60 -8.60
C VAL A 46 -20.03 -9.34 -7.85
N PRO A 47 -21.12 -8.90 -8.54
CA PRO A 47 -22.40 -8.70 -7.89
C PRO A 47 -22.97 -10.01 -7.30
N VAL A 48 -23.64 -9.95 -6.17
CA VAL A 48 -24.20 -11.13 -5.47
C VAL A 48 -25.28 -11.85 -6.28
N ASN A 49 -25.91 -11.17 -7.24
CA ASN A 49 -26.92 -11.72 -8.14
C ASN A 49 -26.33 -12.21 -9.48
N CYS A 50 -25.01 -12.37 -9.58
CA CYS A 50 -24.37 -12.94 -10.75
C CYS A 50 -24.66 -14.45 -10.82
N ASP A 51 -25.30 -14.89 -11.90
CA ASP A 51 -25.60 -16.29 -12.18
C ASP A 51 -24.47 -17.06 -12.85
N LYS A 52 -23.39 -16.37 -13.27
CA LYS A 52 -22.23 -16.92 -13.98
C LYS A 52 -20.94 -16.79 -13.19
N THR A 53 -20.99 -17.02 -11.89
CA THR A 53 -19.83 -16.82 -10.99
C THR A 53 -18.61 -17.63 -11.37
N GLU A 54 -18.77 -18.89 -11.83
CA GLU A 54 -17.66 -19.73 -12.30
C GLU A 54 -16.96 -19.13 -13.53
N ALA A 55 -17.73 -18.66 -14.51
CA ALA A 55 -17.17 -18.05 -15.71
C ALA A 55 -16.46 -16.74 -15.38
N VAL A 56 -17.04 -15.91 -14.49
CA VAL A 56 -16.39 -14.68 -14.01
C VAL A 56 -15.10 -15.00 -13.26
N GLY A 57 -15.12 -16.01 -12.38
CA GLY A 57 -13.93 -16.47 -11.66
C GLY A 57 -12.80 -16.91 -12.62
N ALA A 58 -13.13 -17.71 -13.62
CA ALA A 58 -12.16 -18.16 -14.63
C ALA A 58 -11.54 -16.98 -15.42
N VAL A 59 -12.35 -15.99 -15.78
CA VAL A 59 -11.86 -14.78 -16.46
C VAL A 59 -10.95 -13.96 -15.53
N MET A 60 -11.33 -13.76 -14.28
CA MET A 60 -10.52 -13.03 -13.29
C MET A 60 -9.17 -13.71 -13.04
N GLU A 61 -9.17 -15.04 -12.93
CA GLU A 61 -7.94 -15.83 -12.78
C GLU A 61 -7.04 -15.73 -14.01
N ALA A 62 -7.61 -15.84 -15.22
CA ALA A 62 -6.87 -15.66 -16.47
C ALA A 62 -6.25 -14.26 -16.55
N MET A 63 -7.01 -13.21 -16.23
CA MET A 63 -6.50 -11.82 -16.17
C MET A 63 -5.38 -11.66 -15.14
N GLY A 64 -5.51 -12.25 -13.97
CA GLY A 64 -4.48 -12.27 -12.94
C GLY A 64 -3.21 -12.97 -13.40
N SER A 65 -3.35 -14.15 -14.02
CA SER A 65 -2.25 -14.94 -14.57
C SER A 65 -1.49 -14.18 -15.66
N GLU A 66 -2.20 -13.58 -16.62
CA GLU A 66 -1.57 -12.78 -17.68
C GLU A 66 -0.93 -11.49 -17.14
N SER A 67 -1.56 -10.85 -16.17
CA SER A 67 -0.96 -9.70 -15.49
C SER A 67 0.34 -10.08 -14.78
N TYR A 68 0.37 -11.21 -14.11
CA TYR A 68 1.58 -11.70 -13.45
C TYR A 68 2.69 -12.06 -14.44
N LYS A 69 2.37 -12.71 -15.56
CA LYS A 69 3.34 -13.18 -16.56
C LYS A 69 3.87 -12.08 -17.47
N ALA A 70 3.03 -11.14 -17.85
CA ALA A 70 3.36 -10.15 -18.88
C ALA A 70 3.38 -8.72 -18.34
N LEU A 71 2.28 -8.25 -17.72
CA LEU A 71 2.14 -6.85 -17.31
C LEU A 71 3.11 -6.48 -16.18
N THR A 72 3.19 -7.32 -15.15
CA THR A 72 4.04 -7.05 -13.98
C THR A 72 5.53 -7.00 -14.35
N PRO A 73 6.10 -7.97 -15.10
CA PRO A 73 7.47 -7.86 -15.57
C PRO A 73 7.71 -6.67 -16.49
N ALA A 74 6.78 -6.37 -17.41
CA ALA A 74 6.90 -5.22 -18.29
C ALA A 74 6.94 -3.89 -17.52
N TYR A 75 6.08 -3.74 -16.51
CA TYR A 75 6.06 -2.54 -15.69
C TYR A 75 7.32 -2.41 -14.82
N PHE A 76 7.68 -3.45 -14.08
CA PHE A 76 8.80 -3.39 -13.14
C PHE A 76 10.16 -3.43 -13.83
N ASN A 77 10.37 -4.33 -14.77
CA ASN A 77 11.69 -4.53 -15.38
C ASN A 77 11.96 -3.50 -16.49
N ILE A 78 10.96 -3.24 -17.35
CA ILE A 78 11.17 -2.34 -18.49
C ILE A 78 10.85 -0.89 -18.10
N ALA A 79 9.65 -0.62 -17.58
CA ALA A 79 9.25 0.76 -17.32
C ALA A 79 9.99 1.36 -16.12
N LEU A 80 10.04 0.68 -14.97
CA LEU A 80 10.67 1.25 -13.78
C LEU A 80 12.19 1.13 -13.81
N LYS A 81 12.72 -0.07 -14.09
CA LYS A 81 14.18 -0.28 -14.04
C LYS A 81 14.89 0.40 -15.21
N ASP A 82 14.51 0.11 -16.43
CA ASP A 82 15.24 0.61 -17.61
C ASP A 82 15.02 2.10 -17.88
N LYS A 83 13.81 2.61 -17.61
CA LYS A 83 13.46 3.99 -17.99
C LYS A 83 13.59 5.01 -16.86
N TYR A 84 13.45 4.58 -15.61
CA TYR A 84 13.37 5.52 -14.48
C TYR A 84 14.45 5.32 -13.41
N THR A 85 15.20 4.20 -13.43
CA THR A 85 16.40 4.06 -12.61
C THR A 85 17.63 4.35 -13.44
N ARG A 86 18.56 5.11 -12.87
CA ARG A 86 19.82 5.49 -13.53
C ARG A 86 21.02 4.68 -13.02
N ASP A 87 20.78 3.76 -12.08
CA ASP A 87 21.82 2.95 -11.44
C ASP A 87 21.30 1.57 -10.99
N ASP A 88 22.21 0.61 -10.90
CA ASP A 88 21.92 -0.79 -10.52
C ASP A 88 21.43 -0.90 -9.06
N ILE A 89 21.85 0.01 -8.18
CA ILE A 89 21.46 0.00 -6.76
C ILE A 89 19.97 0.33 -6.66
N SER A 90 19.52 1.37 -7.33
CA SER A 90 18.09 1.74 -7.39
C SER A 90 17.24 0.62 -8.01
N SER A 91 17.76 -0.07 -9.02
CA SER A 91 17.11 -1.24 -9.61
C SER A 91 16.91 -2.37 -8.59
N HIS A 92 17.93 -2.68 -7.79
CA HIS A 92 17.84 -3.68 -6.72
C HIS A 92 16.88 -3.23 -5.59
N MET A 93 16.90 -1.95 -5.23
CA MET A 93 15.99 -1.39 -4.24
C MET A 93 14.52 -1.50 -4.67
N LEU A 94 14.23 -1.39 -5.97
CA LEU A 94 12.88 -1.62 -6.50
C LEU A 94 12.41 -3.08 -6.30
N ASP A 95 13.30 -4.06 -6.38
CA ASP A 95 12.95 -5.46 -6.09
C ASP A 95 12.59 -5.63 -4.60
N ILE A 96 13.33 -4.98 -3.71
CA ILE A 96 13.02 -4.98 -2.26
C ILE A 96 11.67 -4.31 -2.01
N VAL A 97 11.40 -3.15 -2.62
CA VAL A 97 10.11 -2.44 -2.48
C VAL A 97 8.96 -3.31 -2.97
N ARG A 98 9.14 -4.00 -4.10
CA ARG A 98 8.13 -4.89 -4.68
C ARG A 98 7.86 -6.11 -3.80
N SER A 99 8.92 -6.78 -3.34
CA SER A 99 8.78 -7.99 -2.51
C SER A 99 8.15 -7.69 -1.15
N GLY A 100 8.36 -6.48 -0.63
CA GLY A 100 7.78 -6.00 0.62
C GLY A 100 6.39 -5.38 0.48
N ALA A 101 5.76 -5.41 -0.70
CA ALA A 101 4.43 -4.84 -0.89
C ALA A 101 3.37 -5.61 -0.12
N TYR A 102 2.60 -4.92 0.74
CA TYR A 102 1.56 -5.54 1.54
C TYR A 102 0.33 -4.64 1.68
N LEU A 103 -0.81 -5.28 1.91
CA LEU A 103 -2.06 -4.62 2.20
C LEU A 103 -2.36 -4.75 3.71
N ASN A 104 -2.42 -3.62 4.39
CA ASN A 104 -2.58 -3.56 5.83
C ASN A 104 -4.06 -3.45 6.21
N PHE A 105 -4.51 -4.23 7.20
CA PHE A 105 -5.87 -4.19 7.74
C PHE A 105 -6.29 -2.76 8.12
N ALA A 106 -5.44 -2.05 8.86
CA ALA A 106 -5.72 -0.67 9.27
C ALA A 106 -5.82 0.31 8.09
N SER A 107 -5.20 0.02 6.96
CA SER A 107 -5.36 0.83 5.74
C SER A 107 -6.70 0.57 5.06
N ILE A 108 -7.15 -0.70 5.01
CA ILE A 108 -8.43 -1.09 4.40
C ILE A 108 -9.60 -0.48 5.20
N TYR A 109 -9.55 -0.62 6.51
CA TYR A 109 -10.63 -0.22 7.41
C TYR A 109 -10.42 1.14 8.09
N ASN A 110 -9.46 1.95 7.60
CA ASN A 110 -9.07 3.20 8.25
C ASN A 110 -10.24 4.12 8.59
N GLU A 111 -11.16 4.33 7.65
CA GLU A 111 -12.36 5.16 7.90
C GLU A 111 -13.30 4.51 8.91
N SER A 112 -13.50 3.22 8.80
CA SER A 112 -14.39 2.46 9.68
C SER A 112 -13.93 2.48 11.13
N ILE A 113 -12.61 2.47 11.37
CA ILE A 113 -12.02 2.50 12.71
C ILE A 113 -11.73 3.91 13.25
N GLY A 114 -12.11 4.97 12.50
CA GLY A 114 -12.00 6.35 12.98
C GLY A 114 -10.75 7.10 12.51
N ASN A 115 -10.17 6.69 11.39
CA ASN A 115 -9.04 7.38 10.72
C ASN A 115 -7.75 7.53 11.55
N PRO A 116 -7.28 6.51 12.31
CA PRO A 116 -6.06 6.61 13.10
C PRO A 116 -4.82 6.91 12.25
N TRP A 117 -4.84 6.51 10.98
CA TRP A 117 -3.76 6.76 10.03
C TRP A 117 -3.38 8.24 9.92
N PHE A 118 -4.35 9.13 10.06
CA PHE A 118 -4.11 10.56 9.91
C PHE A 118 -3.81 11.29 11.23
N CYS A 119 -3.74 10.58 12.36
CA CYS A 119 -3.57 11.20 13.67
C CYS A 119 -2.34 12.11 13.73
N MET A 120 -1.18 11.67 13.30
CA MET A 120 0.05 12.45 13.32
C MET A 120 -0.05 13.69 12.43
N ARG A 121 -0.59 13.56 11.23
CA ARG A 121 -0.81 14.70 10.34
C ARG A 121 -1.76 15.73 10.97
N ASN A 122 -2.84 15.27 11.58
CA ASN A 122 -3.83 16.14 12.20
C ASN A 122 -3.23 16.89 13.41
N LEU A 123 -2.43 16.19 14.23
CA LEU A 123 -1.70 16.81 15.35
C LEU A 123 -0.70 17.86 14.84
N MET A 124 0.05 17.54 13.79
CA MET A 124 0.98 18.51 13.19
C MET A 124 0.26 19.74 12.62
N GLN A 125 -0.86 19.57 11.93
CA GLN A 125 -1.67 20.68 11.42
C GLN A 125 -2.24 21.54 12.55
N ALA A 126 -2.67 20.91 13.65
CA ALA A 126 -3.12 21.59 14.86
C ALA A 126 -1.97 22.18 15.70
N LYS A 127 -0.71 21.99 15.29
CA LYS A 127 0.49 22.35 16.06
C LYS A 127 0.49 21.79 17.49
N SER A 128 -0.17 20.64 17.69
CA SER A 128 -0.24 19.93 18.96
C SER A 128 0.85 18.89 19.06
N LYS A 129 1.45 18.78 20.25
CA LYS A 129 2.40 17.71 20.60
C LYS A 129 1.74 16.62 21.48
N ASP A 130 0.46 16.77 21.76
CA ASP A 130 -0.28 15.96 22.74
C ASP A 130 -0.84 14.68 22.09
N PHE A 131 0.07 13.81 21.69
CA PHE A 131 -0.29 12.49 21.18
C PHE A 131 -0.89 11.58 22.27
N ALA A 132 -0.42 11.72 23.53
CA ALA A 132 -0.89 10.89 24.63
C ALA A 132 -2.39 11.08 24.87
N SER A 133 -2.85 12.33 25.02
CA SER A 133 -4.28 12.61 25.18
C SER A 133 -5.11 12.19 23.97
N TRP A 134 -4.54 12.32 22.75
CA TRP A 134 -5.22 11.82 21.56
C TRP A 134 -5.37 10.30 21.62
N TYR A 135 -4.32 9.58 22.01
CA TYR A 135 -4.30 8.11 22.12
C TYR A 135 -5.30 7.63 23.16
N ASP A 136 -5.23 8.15 24.38
CA ASP A 136 -6.11 7.79 25.50
C ASP A 136 -7.60 7.98 25.16
N LYS A 137 -7.91 9.02 24.40
CA LYS A 137 -9.27 9.30 23.96
C LYS A 137 -9.76 8.36 22.87
N ASN A 138 -8.89 8.00 21.92
CA ASN A 138 -9.31 7.31 20.69
C ASN A 138 -9.08 5.80 20.73
N GLU A 139 -8.12 5.30 21.50
CA GLU A 139 -7.78 3.88 21.59
C GLU A 139 -9.01 3.01 21.93
N PRO A 140 -9.81 3.27 22.99
CA PRO A 140 -10.94 2.42 23.30
C PRO A 140 -12.02 2.42 22.21
N VAL A 141 -12.18 3.55 21.52
CA VAL A 141 -13.13 3.67 20.40
C VAL A 141 -12.64 2.86 19.20
N ILE A 142 -11.35 2.94 18.90
CA ILE A 142 -10.73 2.18 17.81
C ILE A 142 -10.80 0.68 18.09
N ALA A 143 -10.45 0.26 19.31
CA ALA A 143 -10.53 -1.15 19.71
C ALA A 143 -11.95 -1.71 19.56
N SER A 144 -12.96 -1.02 20.08
CA SER A 144 -14.36 -1.43 19.95
C SER A 144 -14.81 -1.55 18.48
N LYS A 145 -14.35 -0.65 17.61
CA LYS A 145 -14.67 -0.71 16.17
C LYS A 145 -13.97 -1.87 15.47
N ILE A 146 -12.72 -2.17 15.85
CA ILE A 146 -11.99 -3.34 15.33
C ILE A 146 -12.74 -4.61 15.71
N ASP A 147 -13.12 -4.77 16.98
CA ASP A 147 -13.87 -5.93 17.47
C ASP A 147 -15.20 -6.11 16.70
N SER A 148 -15.89 -4.99 16.43
CA SER A 148 -17.14 -5.02 15.63
C SER A 148 -16.90 -5.46 14.18
N ILE A 149 -15.77 -5.12 13.58
CA ILE A 149 -15.42 -5.56 12.22
C ILE A 149 -15.07 -7.04 12.23
N VAL A 150 -14.21 -7.47 13.17
CA VAL A 150 -13.80 -8.87 13.30
C VAL A 150 -15.02 -9.77 13.51
N SER A 151 -15.91 -9.42 14.44
CA SER A 151 -17.13 -10.20 14.70
C SER A 151 -18.03 -10.37 13.48
N LYS A 152 -18.07 -9.38 12.57
CA LYS A 152 -18.82 -9.47 11.30
C LYS A 152 -18.13 -10.33 10.24
N LEU A 153 -16.82 -10.51 10.33
CA LEU A 153 -16.07 -11.35 9.41
C LEU A 153 -16.06 -12.82 9.84
N GLU A 154 -16.22 -13.08 11.14
CA GLU A 154 -16.25 -14.42 11.73
C GLU A 154 -17.65 -15.06 11.74
N GLY A 155 -18.71 -14.29 11.58
CA GLY A 155 -20.11 -14.74 11.61
C GLY A 155 -20.79 -14.87 10.31
#